data_7d076b7d98a65e0e565119d727bb9e93
#
_entry.id   7d076b7d98a65e0e565119d727bb9e93
#
_cell.length_a   1.000
_cell.length_b   1.000
_cell.length_c   1.000
_cell.angle_alpha   90.00
_cell.angle_beta   90.00
_cell.angle_gamma   90.00
#
_symmetry.space_group_name_H-M   'P 1'
#
loop_
_entity.id
_entity.type
_entity.pdbx_description
1 polymer ?
#
loop_
_entity_poly.entity_id
_entity_poly.type
_entity_poly.pdbx_seq_one_letter_code
_entity_poly.pdbx_strand_id
1 'polypeptide(L)'
;MIRIILPFLLLLSCQKEVNDLGFRIYTIPEGKHRSGSYFNHPTNSKISFDFMLDESAEYISEVPRNQTDINKIYGFSDFGKSHLKYSMRLGWRYIPDTDNIELCWLRHEDGVHKGETIRNIEPNEIYSATIDIETFWYVIVINNDTTRVIRRPKGNWGLIRRYYLYPYFGGNEFAPHDITIRIKE
;
A
#
# COMPACT_ATOMS: atom_id res chain seq x y z
N MET A 1 20.67 48.65 26.74
CA MET A 1 19.44 47.80 26.59
C MET A 1 19.65 46.86 25.42
N ILE A 2 19.95 45.59 25.69
CA ILE A 2 20.18 44.58 24.66
C ILE A 2 18.82 43.89 24.43
N ARG A 3 18.25 44.02 23.22
CA ARG A 3 17.05 43.31 22.82
C ARG A 3 17.46 41.94 22.32
N ILE A 4 17.14 40.92 23.11
CA ILE A 4 17.26 39.51 22.71
C ILE A 4 16.07 39.19 21.78
N ILE A 5 16.33 38.98 20.48
CA ILE A 5 15.36 38.46 19.52
C ILE A 5 15.42 36.95 19.63
N LEU A 6 14.38 36.38 20.24
CA LEU A 6 14.19 34.91 20.30
C LEU A 6 13.71 34.44 18.94
N PRO A 7 14.40 33.50 18.25
CA PRO A 7 13.91 32.95 17.00
C PRO A 7 12.72 32.06 17.30
N PHE A 8 11.56 32.42 16.75
CA PHE A 8 10.36 31.62 16.78
C PHE A 8 10.55 30.45 15.81
N LEU A 9 10.91 29.27 16.34
CA LEU A 9 11.03 28.04 15.58
C LEU A 9 9.63 27.57 15.22
N LEU A 10 9.19 27.85 13.99
CA LEU A 10 7.98 27.26 13.41
C LEU A 10 8.21 25.75 13.25
N LEU A 11 7.72 24.97 14.19
CA LEU A 11 7.56 23.54 14.02
C LEU A 11 6.46 23.32 12.97
N LEU A 12 6.87 23.16 11.72
CA LEU A 12 6.01 22.61 10.67
C LEU A 12 5.67 21.16 11.07
N SER A 13 4.61 21.01 11.86
CA SER A 13 3.96 19.72 12.05
C SER A 13 3.42 19.30 10.69
N CYS A 14 4.01 18.26 10.11
CA CYS A 14 3.47 17.57 8.94
C CYS A 14 2.17 16.88 9.39
N GLN A 15 1.08 17.64 9.49
CA GLN A 15 -0.25 17.06 9.74
C GLN A 15 -0.64 16.32 8.47
N LYS A 16 -0.88 15.01 8.62
CA LYS A 16 -1.46 14.20 7.55
C LYS A 16 -2.84 14.78 7.23
N GLU A 17 -3.06 15.11 5.98
CA GLU A 17 -4.38 15.56 5.54
C GLU A 17 -5.38 14.40 5.74
N VAL A 18 -6.47 14.69 6.45
CA VAL A 18 -7.59 13.77 6.65
C VAL A 18 -8.81 14.45 6.06
N ASN A 19 -9.50 13.77 5.13
CA ASN A 19 -10.72 14.31 4.57
C ASN A 19 -11.92 14.19 5.53
N ASP A 20 -13.06 14.80 5.16
CA ASP A 20 -14.28 14.80 5.97
C ASP A 20 -14.86 13.40 6.26
N LEU A 21 -14.49 12.39 5.46
CA LEU A 21 -14.87 10.99 5.65
C LEU A 21 -13.90 10.20 6.56
N GLY A 22 -12.85 10.86 7.06
CA GLY A 22 -11.85 10.26 7.94
C GLY A 22 -10.76 9.46 7.21
N PHE A 23 -10.62 9.60 5.89
CA PHE A 23 -9.54 8.99 5.14
C PHE A 23 -8.26 9.81 5.28
N ARG A 24 -7.16 9.14 5.52
CA ARG A 24 -5.82 9.72 5.32
C ARG A 24 -5.48 9.73 3.84
N ILE A 25 -4.94 10.84 3.38
CA ILE A 25 -4.52 11.03 2.00
C ILE A 25 -3.04 10.70 1.91
N TYR A 26 -2.71 9.84 0.96
CA TYR A 26 -1.34 9.45 0.62
C TYR A 26 -1.09 9.83 -0.83
N THR A 27 -0.22 10.79 -1.07
CA THR A 27 0.18 11.17 -2.43
C THR A 27 1.57 10.58 -2.71
N ILE A 28 1.70 9.84 -3.80
CA ILE A 28 2.98 9.46 -4.38
C ILE A 28 3.32 10.55 -5.39
N PRO A 29 4.31 11.42 -5.12
CA PRO A 29 4.61 12.53 -6.02
C PRO A 29 5.19 12.03 -7.34
N GLU A 30 4.96 12.79 -8.40
CA GLU A 30 5.66 12.64 -9.69
C GLU A 30 7.16 12.45 -9.49
N GLY A 31 7.76 11.54 -10.22
CA GLY A 31 9.18 11.21 -10.13
C GLY A 31 9.59 10.52 -8.83
N LYS A 32 8.65 9.99 -8.05
CA LYS A 32 8.92 9.24 -6.81
C LYS A 32 8.25 7.87 -6.81
N HIS A 33 8.73 7.01 -5.90
CA HIS A 33 8.08 5.72 -5.63
C HIS A 33 7.18 5.75 -4.38
N ARG A 34 7.38 6.71 -3.45
CA ARG A 34 6.82 6.64 -2.10
C ARG A 34 5.96 7.84 -1.78
N SER A 35 4.86 7.59 -1.11
CA SER A 35 4.00 8.63 -0.52
C SER A 35 4.56 9.26 0.76
N GLY A 36 5.69 8.76 1.27
CA GLY A 36 6.32 9.24 2.50
C GLY A 36 7.03 8.12 3.27
N SER A 37 7.57 8.46 4.44
CA SER A 37 8.19 7.51 5.35
C SER A 37 7.30 7.34 6.57
N TYR A 38 6.63 6.20 6.67
CA TYR A 38 5.76 5.85 7.78
C TYR A 38 6.29 4.56 8.42
N PHE A 39 6.23 4.48 9.73
CA PHE A 39 6.70 3.31 10.45
C PHE A 39 5.75 2.99 11.62
N ASN A 40 4.87 2.02 11.40
CA ASN A 40 3.96 1.51 12.41
C ASN A 40 3.99 -0.01 12.43
N HIS A 41 3.72 -0.59 13.59
CA HIS A 41 3.66 -2.02 13.80
C HIS A 41 2.22 -2.48 14.04
N PRO A 42 1.70 -3.43 13.24
CA PRO A 42 0.45 -4.09 13.58
C PRO A 42 0.64 -4.94 14.84
N THR A 43 -0.35 -4.90 15.71
CA THR A 43 -0.40 -5.72 16.92
C THR A 43 -1.16 -7.03 16.70
N ASN A 44 -1.98 -7.09 15.65
CA ASN A 44 -2.89 -8.19 15.34
C ASN A 44 -2.45 -8.97 14.10
N SER A 45 -2.98 -10.19 13.95
CA SER A 45 -2.84 -10.99 12.72
C SER A 45 -3.70 -10.48 11.57
N LYS A 46 -4.68 -9.62 11.87
CA LYS A 46 -5.66 -9.10 10.94
C LYS A 46 -5.52 -7.58 10.82
N ILE A 47 -5.48 -7.08 9.59
CA ILE A 47 -5.63 -5.66 9.29
C ILE A 47 -6.93 -5.46 8.51
N SER A 48 -7.67 -4.41 8.87
CA SER A 48 -8.90 -4.00 8.17
C SER A 48 -8.78 -2.52 7.87
N PHE A 49 -9.16 -2.13 6.66
CA PHE A 49 -9.10 -0.75 6.20
C PHE A 49 -10.05 -0.54 5.03
N ASP A 50 -10.53 0.68 4.91
CA ASP A 50 -11.18 1.12 3.69
C ASP A 50 -10.15 1.85 2.82
N PHE A 51 -10.28 1.73 1.50
CA PHE A 51 -9.44 2.46 0.57
C PHE A 51 -10.24 2.98 -0.63
N MET A 52 -9.70 4.01 -1.25
CA MET A 52 -10.22 4.60 -2.47
C MET A 52 -9.05 5.08 -3.32
N LEU A 53 -9.09 4.77 -4.60
CA LEU A 53 -8.24 5.34 -5.65
C LEU A 53 -9.07 6.35 -6.42
N ASP A 54 -8.46 7.42 -6.90
CA ASP A 54 -9.10 8.31 -7.85
C ASP A 54 -8.48 8.11 -9.25
N GLU A 55 -8.88 8.90 -10.23
CA GLU A 55 -8.40 8.81 -11.61
C GLU A 55 -6.89 8.97 -11.74
N SER A 56 -6.20 9.50 -10.73
CA SER A 56 -4.74 9.55 -10.70
C SER A 56 -4.08 8.17 -10.64
N ALA A 57 -4.84 7.12 -10.34
CA ALA A 57 -4.36 5.74 -10.38
C ALA A 57 -4.26 5.18 -11.81
N GLU A 58 -4.78 5.88 -12.79
CA GLU A 58 -4.66 5.60 -14.22
C GLU A 58 -3.35 6.22 -14.73
N TYR A 59 -2.50 5.42 -15.36
CA TYR A 59 -1.20 5.88 -15.82
C TYR A 59 -0.72 5.09 -17.04
N ILE A 60 0.17 5.68 -17.80
CA ILE A 60 0.88 5.01 -18.89
C ILE A 60 2.37 4.94 -18.50
N SER A 61 2.90 3.73 -18.48
CA SER A 61 4.33 3.49 -18.27
C SER A 61 5.15 3.94 -19.48
N GLU A 62 6.30 4.57 -19.25
CA GLU A 62 7.24 4.93 -20.32
C GLU A 62 7.77 3.67 -21.02
N VAL A 63 8.00 2.60 -20.25
CA VAL A 63 8.42 1.29 -20.77
C VAL A 63 7.21 0.35 -20.75
N PRO A 64 6.68 -0.07 -21.92
CA PRO A 64 5.45 -0.86 -22.02
C PRO A 64 5.40 -2.12 -21.14
N ARG A 65 6.52 -2.82 -20.98
CA ARG A 65 6.61 -4.02 -20.13
C ARG A 65 6.33 -3.74 -18.65
N ASN A 66 6.52 -2.50 -18.18
CA ASN A 66 6.33 -2.12 -16.80
C ASN A 66 4.85 -1.77 -16.51
N GLN A 67 4.01 -1.64 -17.57
CA GLN A 67 2.58 -1.33 -17.41
C GLN A 67 1.86 -2.38 -16.54
N THR A 68 2.35 -3.60 -16.50
CA THR A 68 1.77 -4.70 -15.71
C THR A 68 2.35 -4.81 -14.30
N ASP A 69 3.28 -3.94 -13.92
CA ASP A 69 3.83 -3.91 -12.57
C ASP A 69 2.74 -3.53 -11.56
N ILE A 70 2.68 -4.29 -10.47
CA ILE A 70 1.71 -4.03 -9.41
C ILE A 70 2.21 -2.91 -8.52
N ASN A 71 1.51 -1.78 -8.48
CA ASN A 71 1.66 -0.73 -7.49
C ASN A 71 1.04 -1.18 -6.16
N LYS A 72 1.40 -0.55 -5.06
CA LYS A 72 1.06 -1.02 -3.72
C LYS A 72 0.17 -0.01 -3.02
N ILE A 73 -0.97 -0.48 -2.52
CA ILE A 73 -1.91 0.30 -1.71
C ILE A 73 -1.52 0.19 -0.25
N TYR A 74 -1.63 -0.99 0.33
CA TYR A 74 -1.41 -1.20 1.75
C TYR A 74 -1.17 -2.68 2.07
N GLY A 75 -0.55 -2.95 3.22
CA GLY A 75 -0.31 -4.30 3.72
C GLY A 75 0.75 -4.36 4.80
N PHE A 76 1.46 -5.46 4.91
CA PHE A 76 2.44 -5.65 5.99
C PHE A 76 3.59 -6.56 5.55
N SER A 77 4.74 -6.38 6.23
CA SER A 77 5.81 -7.37 6.24
C SER A 77 5.46 -8.54 7.15
N ASP A 78 5.92 -9.73 6.82
CA ASP A 78 5.68 -10.91 7.65
C ASP A 78 7.00 -11.47 8.23
N PHE A 79 6.89 -12.32 9.26
CA PHE A 79 8.00 -12.99 9.93
C PHE A 79 9.11 -12.07 10.47
N GLY A 80 8.83 -10.78 10.72
CA GLY A 80 9.84 -9.82 11.16
C GLY A 80 11.01 -9.65 10.19
N LYS A 81 10.79 -9.99 8.93
CA LYS A 81 11.79 -9.90 7.86
C LYS A 81 11.54 -8.67 6.99
N SER A 82 12.52 -8.36 6.15
CA SER A 82 12.34 -7.36 5.10
C SER A 82 11.10 -7.69 4.26
N HIS A 83 10.32 -6.66 3.91
CA HIS A 83 9.13 -6.80 3.06
C HIS A 83 9.44 -7.36 1.66
N LEU A 84 10.67 -7.23 1.19
CA LEU A 84 11.14 -7.86 -0.05
C LEU A 84 11.37 -9.36 0.13
N LYS A 85 11.47 -9.83 1.39
CA LYS A 85 11.64 -11.25 1.68
C LYS A 85 10.31 -11.92 2.02
N TYR A 86 9.50 -11.29 2.89
CA TYR A 86 8.17 -11.78 3.24
C TYR A 86 7.21 -10.62 3.45
N SER A 87 6.17 -10.57 2.64
CA SER A 87 5.09 -9.57 2.79
C SER A 87 3.83 -10.00 2.07
N MET A 88 2.71 -9.42 2.50
CA MET A 88 1.43 -9.45 1.80
C MET A 88 0.91 -8.03 1.69
N ARG A 89 0.49 -7.65 0.49
CA ARG A 89 -0.06 -6.32 0.18
C ARG A 89 -1.21 -6.42 -0.80
N LEU A 90 -2.16 -5.50 -0.68
CA LEU A 90 -3.00 -5.11 -1.80
C LEU A 90 -2.25 -4.11 -2.67
N GLY A 91 -2.52 -4.16 -3.93
CA GLY A 91 -1.97 -3.26 -4.92
C GLY A 91 -2.92 -3.06 -6.09
N TRP A 92 -2.52 -2.23 -7.03
CA TRP A 92 -3.27 -1.99 -8.26
C TRP A 92 -2.35 -1.91 -9.45
N ARG A 93 -2.92 -2.08 -10.62
CA ARG A 93 -2.33 -1.71 -11.90
C ARG A 93 -3.41 -1.21 -12.83
N TYR A 94 -3.06 -0.30 -13.71
CA TYR A 94 -3.96 0.19 -14.75
C TYR A 94 -3.70 -0.54 -16.06
N ILE A 95 -4.75 -0.96 -16.74
CA ILE A 95 -4.71 -1.66 -18.03
C ILE A 95 -5.31 -0.74 -19.11
N PRO A 96 -4.48 0.03 -19.84
CA PRO A 96 -4.96 1.03 -20.79
C PRO A 96 -5.85 0.46 -21.90
N ASP A 97 -5.54 -0.73 -22.38
CA ASP A 97 -6.29 -1.35 -23.50
C ASP A 97 -7.76 -1.61 -23.17
N THR A 98 -8.09 -1.76 -21.91
CA THR A 98 -9.46 -2.03 -21.44
C THR A 98 -9.98 -0.95 -20.50
N ASP A 99 -9.20 0.10 -20.26
CA ASP A 99 -9.52 1.21 -19.36
C ASP A 99 -9.95 0.74 -17.96
N ASN A 100 -9.20 -0.23 -17.41
CA ASN A 100 -9.53 -0.85 -16.14
C ASN A 100 -8.42 -0.65 -15.10
N ILE A 101 -8.82 -0.37 -13.85
CA ILE A 101 -7.94 -0.50 -12.70
C ILE A 101 -8.15 -1.89 -12.09
N GLU A 102 -7.13 -2.73 -12.17
CA GLU A 102 -7.14 -4.04 -11.54
C GLU A 102 -6.65 -3.95 -10.09
N LEU A 103 -7.46 -4.39 -9.14
CA LEU A 103 -7.03 -4.66 -7.77
C LEU A 103 -6.33 -6.00 -7.71
N CYS A 104 -5.13 -5.99 -7.14
CA CYS A 104 -4.26 -7.17 -7.09
C CYS A 104 -3.83 -7.48 -5.66
N TRP A 105 -3.50 -8.74 -5.41
CA TRP A 105 -2.64 -9.08 -4.28
C TRP A 105 -1.19 -9.21 -4.75
N LEU A 106 -0.26 -8.88 -3.85
CA LEU A 106 1.18 -9.06 -4.06
C LEU A 106 1.80 -9.68 -2.81
N ARG A 107 2.35 -10.89 -2.97
CA ARG A 107 3.08 -11.61 -1.93
C ARG A 107 4.56 -11.65 -2.26
N HIS A 108 5.41 -11.40 -1.26
CA HIS A 108 6.80 -11.83 -1.28
C HIS A 108 6.96 -13.05 -0.39
N GLU A 109 7.65 -14.05 -0.88
CA GLU A 109 7.98 -15.27 -0.16
C GLU A 109 9.40 -15.70 -0.51
N ASP A 110 10.27 -15.68 0.48
CA ASP A 110 11.70 -16.01 0.37
C ASP A 110 12.43 -15.20 -0.72
N GLY A 111 12.02 -13.94 -0.88
CA GLY A 111 12.58 -13.02 -1.89
C GLY A 111 11.95 -13.12 -3.28
N VAL A 112 11.09 -14.10 -3.51
CA VAL A 112 10.35 -14.23 -4.76
C VAL A 112 9.00 -13.55 -4.61
N HIS A 113 8.64 -12.69 -5.56
CA HIS A 113 7.32 -12.06 -5.57
C HIS A 113 6.37 -12.78 -6.53
N LYS A 114 5.11 -12.80 -6.16
CA LYS A 114 3.98 -13.25 -6.98
C LYS A 114 2.79 -12.36 -6.71
N GLY A 115 2.07 -12.00 -7.75
CA GLY A 115 0.83 -11.25 -7.64
C GLY A 115 -0.16 -11.66 -8.71
N GLU A 116 -1.44 -11.54 -8.39
CA GLU A 116 -2.54 -11.85 -9.32
C GLU A 116 -3.68 -10.85 -9.10
N THR A 117 -4.48 -10.64 -10.14
CA THR A 117 -5.69 -9.82 -10.08
C THR A 117 -6.74 -10.50 -9.21
N ILE A 118 -7.36 -9.72 -8.33
CA ILE A 118 -8.52 -10.12 -7.55
C ILE A 118 -9.79 -9.76 -8.32
N ARG A 119 -9.89 -8.49 -8.77
CA ARG A 119 -11.04 -7.93 -9.50
C ARG A 119 -10.70 -6.58 -10.12
N ASN A 120 -11.57 -6.08 -10.98
CA ASN A 120 -11.54 -4.67 -11.38
C ASN A 120 -12.22 -3.81 -10.31
N ILE A 121 -11.75 -2.57 -10.20
CA ILE A 121 -12.30 -1.55 -9.31
C ILE A 121 -12.48 -0.24 -10.07
N GLU A 122 -13.45 0.56 -9.61
CA GLU A 122 -13.76 1.87 -10.20
C GLU A 122 -13.08 3.00 -9.42
N PRO A 123 -12.60 4.05 -10.10
CA PRO A 123 -12.12 5.27 -9.44
C PRO A 123 -13.20 5.89 -8.54
N ASN A 124 -12.76 6.53 -7.46
CA ASN A 124 -13.61 7.21 -6.48
C ASN A 124 -14.63 6.34 -5.74
N GLU A 125 -14.60 5.03 -5.92
CA GLU A 125 -15.38 4.11 -5.09
C GLU A 125 -14.61 3.68 -3.84
N ILE A 126 -15.34 3.48 -2.74
CA ILE A 126 -14.79 3.02 -1.46
C ILE A 126 -14.88 1.49 -1.42
N TYR A 127 -13.74 0.85 -1.18
CA TYR A 127 -13.63 -0.58 -0.99
C TYR A 127 -13.17 -0.89 0.42
N SER A 128 -13.90 -1.78 1.11
CA SER A 128 -13.48 -2.31 2.40
C SER A 128 -12.61 -3.54 2.20
N ALA A 129 -11.44 -3.53 2.81
CA ALA A 129 -10.46 -4.60 2.69
C ALA A 129 -10.06 -5.15 4.06
N THR A 130 -9.89 -6.46 4.10
CA THR A 130 -9.28 -7.15 5.23
C THR A 130 -8.20 -8.08 4.74
N ILE A 131 -7.05 -8.13 5.41
CA ILE A 131 -6.04 -9.17 5.22
C ILE A 131 -5.82 -9.85 6.56
N ASP A 132 -6.20 -11.13 6.66
CA ASP A 132 -5.99 -11.96 7.83
C ASP A 132 -4.88 -12.97 7.60
N ILE A 133 -4.08 -13.22 8.63
CA ILE A 133 -2.94 -14.12 8.60
C ILE A 133 -3.31 -15.41 9.34
N GLU A 134 -3.66 -16.41 8.58
CA GLU A 134 -3.80 -17.78 9.09
C GLU A 134 -2.46 -18.52 9.02
N THR A 135 -2.41 -19.72 9.56
CA THR A 135 -1.19 -20.53 9.60
C THR A 135 -0.59 -20.73 8.21
N PHE A 136 -1.42 -21.14 7.24
CA PHE A 136 -0.97 -21.47 5.88
C PHE A 136 -1.58 -20.59 4.79
N TRP A 137 -2.31 -19.53 5.18
CA TRP A 137 -3.02 -18.66 4.24
C TRP A 137 -2.92 -17.20 4.65
N TYR A 138 -2.87 -16.34 3.65
CA TYR A 138 -3.37 -14.98 3.77
C TYR A 138 -4.80 -15.00 3.23
N VAL A 139 -5.75 -14.60 4.05
CA VAL A 139 -7.16 -14.50 3.68
C VAL A 139 -7.46 -13.04 3.43
N ILE A 140 -7.74 -12.71 2.18
CA ILE A 140 -8.05 -11.36 1.72
C ILE A 140 -9.56 -11.30 1.49
N VAL A 141 -10.23 -10.34 2.10
CA VAL A 141 -11.65 -10.07 1.87
C VAL A 141 -11.76 -8.66 1.33
N ILE A 142 -12.39 -8.53 0.15
CA ILE A 142 -12.71 -7.22 -0.46
C ILE A 142 -14.23 -7.11 -0.53
N ASN A 143 -14.80 -6.14 0.19
CA ASN A 143 -16.24 -6.08 0.47
C ASN A 143 -16.70 -7.42 1.09
N ASN A 144 -17.27 -8.33 0.32
CA ASN A 144 -17.70 -9.67 0.80
C ASN A 144 -17.01 -10.82 0.07
N ASP A 145 -16.16 -10.52 -0.91
CA ASP A 145 -15.48 -11.53 -1.71
C ASP A 145 -14.17 -11.97 -1.06
N THR A 146 -13.96 -13.26 -0.95
CA THR A 146 -12.80 -13.84 -0.28
C THR A 146 -11.80 -14.46 -1.26
N THR A 147 -10.55 -14.06 -1.16
CA THR A 147 -9.41 -14.66 -1.88
C THR A 147 -8.43 -15.25 -0.87
N ARG A 148 -7.97 -16.48 -1.12
CA ARG A 148 -6.97 -17.16 -0.30
C ARG A 148 -5.64 -17.28 -1.04
N VAL A 149 -4.58 -16.79 -0.42
CA VAL A 149 -3.21 -16.84 -0.95
C VAL A 149 -2.35 -17.69 -0.05
N ILE A 150 -1.67 -18.68 -0.62
CA ILE A 150 -0.83 -19.60 0.16
C ILE A 150 0.25 -18.81 0.90
N ARG A 151 0.41 -19.11 2.19
CA ARG A 151 1.45 -18.63 3.08
C ARG A 151 2.28 -19.83 3.54
N ARG A 152 3.57 -19.82 3.31
CA ARG A 152 4.48 -20.89 3.73
C ARG A 152 5.37 -20.37 4.86
N PRO A 153 4.98 -20.66 6.11
CA PRO A 153 5.79 -20.23 7.24
C PRO A 153 7.13 -20.96 7.25
N LYS A 154 8.21 -20.17 7.43
CA LYS A 154 9.55 -20.72 7.62
C LYS A 154 10.12 -20.24 8.97
N GLY A 155 10.51 -21.16 9.83
CA GLY A 155 11.24 -20.91 11.07
C GLY A 155 10.37 -20.74 12.32
N ASN A 156 11.03 -20.46 13.45
CA ASN A 156 10.38 -20.30 14.76
C ASN A 156 9.48 -19.05 14.77
N TRP A 157 8.25 -19.26 15.18
CA TRP A 157 7.17 -18.27 15.25
C TRP A 157 7.29 -17.32 16.45
N GLY A 158 8.51 -17.09 16.96
CA GLY A 158 8.75 -16.15 18.06
C GLY A 158 8.15 -14.78 17.78
N LEU A 159 8.15 -13.90 18.76
CA LEU A 159 7.62 -12.53 18.71
C LEU A 159 8.04 -11.79 17.43
N ILE A 160 7.28 -11.98 16.37
CA ILE A 160 7.61 -11.52 15.04
C ILE A 160 7.05 -10.12 14.89
N ARG A 161 7.94 -9.14 14.90
CA ARG A 161 7.57 -7.75 14.63
C ARG A 161 7.22 -7.62 13.15
N ARG A 162 5.93 -7.48 12.86
CA ARG A 162 5.43 -7.02 11.56
C ARG A 162 5.53 -5.50 11.50
N TYR A 163 5.57 -4.95 10.31
CA TYR A 163 5.40 -3.51 10.11
C TYR A 163 4.50 -3.26 8.90
N TYR A 164 3.74 -2.18 8.96
CA TYR A 164 2.86 -1.79 7.87
C TYR A 164 3.65 -1.31 6.66
N LEU A 165 3.07 -1.53 5.49
CA LEU A 165 3.61 -1.15 4.20
C LEU A 165 2.61 -0.22 3.52
N TYR A 166 3.03 0.99 3.27
CA TYR A 166 2.24 2.09 2.76
C TYR A 166 2.32 2.22 1.25
N PRO A 167 1.53 3.12 0.62
CA PRO A 167 1.50 3.28 -0.82
C PRO A 167 2.87 3.46 -1.45
N TYR A 168 3.05 2.74 -2.57
CA TYR A 168 4.32 2.70 -3.29
C TYR A 168 4.07 2.42 -4.77
N PHE A 169 4.59 3.27 -5.68
CA PHE A 169 4.58 3.01 -7.11
C PHE A 169 5.58 1.92 -7.45
N GLY A 170 5.11 0.87 -8.12
CA GLY A 170 5.84 -0.38 -8.34
C GLY A 170 6.90 -0.33 -9.44
N GLY A 171 7.58 -1.47 -9.61
CA GLY A 171 8.57 -1.63 -10.67
C GLY A 171 9.83 -0.78 -10.49
N ASN A 172 10.47 -0.49 -11.60
CA ASN A 172 11.68 0.32 -11.70
C ASN A 172 11.43 1.73 -12.29
N GLU A 173 10.19 2.08 -12.62
CA GLU A 173 9.77 3.41 -13.01
C GLU A 173 9.22 4.18 -11.81
N PHE A 174 9.37 5.50 -11.87
CA PHE A 174 8.75 6.42 -10.92
C PHE A 174 7.30 6.72 -11.34
N ALA A 175 6.51 7.24 -10.40
CA ALA A 175 5.17 7.70 -10.70
C ALA A 175 5.23 8.80 -11.80
N PRO A 176 4.45 8.66 -12.88
CA PRO A 176 4.49 9.59 -14.02
C PRO A 176 3.80 10.93 -13.71
N HIS A 177 3.00 10.99 -12.68
CA HIS A 177 2.31 12.15 -12.12
C HIS A 177 2.02 11.89 -10.65
N ASP A 178 1.47 12.88 -9.95
CA ASP A 178 1.02 12.69 -8.57
C ASP A 178 -0.11 11.67 -8.52
N ILE A 179 0.04 10.61 -7.70
CA ILE A 179 -0.97 9.56 -7.51
C ILE A 179 -1.51 9.62 -6.09
N THR A 180 -2.83 9.74 -5.96
CA THR A 180 -3.52 9.89 -4.68
C THR A 180 -4.21 8.59 -4.27
N ILE A 181 -3.88 8.10 -3.10
CA ILE A 181 -4.51 6.94 -2.47
C ILE A 181 -5.10 7.38 -1.12
N ARG A 182 -6.34 7.04 -0.86
CA ARG A 182 -7.01 7.33 0.41
C ARG A 182 -7.22 6.05 1.19
N ILE A 183 -6.80 6.05 2.46
CA ILE A 183 -6.86 4.87 3.34
C ILE A 183 -7.43 5.30 4.69
N LYS A 184 -8.39 4.52 5.20
CA LYS A 184 -8.98 4.65 6.53
C LYS A 184 -8.82 3.34 7.29
N GLU A 185 -8.03 3.37 8.36
CA GLU A 185 -7.77 2.25 9.29
C GLU A 185 -8.79 2.19 10.44
#